data_3147921d90c30d9bf49c8ee569562339
#
_entry.id   3147921d90c30d9bf49c8ee569562339
#
_cell.length_a   1.000
_cell.length_b   1.000
_cell.length_c   1.000
_cell.angle_alpha   90.00
_cell.angle_beta   90.00
_cell.angle_gamma   90.00
#
_symmetry.space_group_name_H-M   'P 1'
#
loop_
_entity.id
_entity.type
_entity.pdbx_description
1 polymer ?
#
loop_
_entity_poly.entity_id
_entity_poly.type
_entity_poly.pdbx_seq_one_letter_code
_entity_poly.pdbx_strand_id
1 'polypeptide(L)'
;MTGGAHPQLTGASLLAGRGLAAEPAAPASQVRFPDGAHFRIEIPSCEGPEVLRGIVEEAAARGVTVNRVSQGSGAMLQSEAELAEMSRIAADNGIEVSLFVGPREEWDTGRAAASADGGMFAGRLRGTRQLRYAVDDILRASEQGIRGFLIADPGLLQLVGEMQAAGQLPASIVWKVSAVLAPSNPLAFGVLERLGGSTVNVPSDLTLGQIAEMRAVSELPIDLYVETPDAMGGVVRGHEAADLIAVAAPMYVKFGLRNSRLLYPSGLHLAADATAIAREKVRRAQIALEWIARSGLALCQSGPGAPGLGIPEPAR
;
A
#
# COMPACT_ATOMS: atom_id res chain seq x y z
N MET A 1 -4.76 -22.00 42.88
CA MET A 1 -3.39 -21.64 42.46
C MET A 1 -3.50 -20.75 41.24
N THR A 2 -3.41 -19.43 41.45
CA THR A 2 -3.45 -18.42 40.39
C THR A 2 -2.08 -18.43 39.71
N GLY A 3 -2.02 -18.93 38.49
CA GLY A 3 -0.83 -18.85 37.63
C GLY A 3 -0.54 -17.39 37.31
N GLY A 4 0.39 -16.79 38.02
CA GLY A 4 0.92 -15.48 37.70
C GLY A 4 1.60 -15.55 36.32
N ALA A 5 1.09 -14.83 35.36
CA ALA A 5 1.77 -14.63 34.08
C ALA A 5 3.13 -13.99 34.39
N HIS A 6 4.21 -14.71 34.13
CA HIS A 6 5.54 -14.12 34.19
C HIS A 6 5.59 -12.98 33.15
N PRO A 7 6.08 -11.78 33.53
CA PRO A 7 6.23 -10.69 32.59
C PRO A 7 7.10 -11.18 31.42
N GLN A 8 6.59 -11.01 30.22
CA GLN A 8 7.30 -11.43 28.98
C GLN A 8 8.62 -10.64 28.91
N LEU A 9 9.74 -11.35 28.94
CA LEU A 9 11.06 -10.75 28.82
C LEU A 9 11.21 -10.15 27.40
N THR A 10 11.43 -8.85 27.33
CA THR A 10 11.69 -8.12 26.08
C THR A 10 13.14 -7.68 25.99
N GLY A 11 13.66 -7.46 24.77
CA GLY A 11 15.00 -6.88 24.58
C GLY A 11 15.14 -5.53 25.31
N ALA A 12 14.13 -4.68 25.25
CA ALA A 12 14.10 -3.39 25.93
C ALA A 12 14.27 -3.53 27.45
N SER A 13 13.53 -4.46 28.10
CA SER A 13 13.62 -4.67 29.55
C SER A 13 14.99 -5.20 29.95
N LEU A 14 15.59 -6.07 29.15
CA LEU A 14 16.92 -6.63 29.41
C LEU A 14 18.05 -5.59 29.25
N LEU A 15 17.94 -4.70 28.27
CA LEU A 15 18.90 -3.62 28.03
C LEU A 15 18.77 -2.51 29.08
N ALA A 16 17.53 -2.13 29.43
CA ALA A 16 17.28 -1.17 30.52
C ALA A 16 17.89 -1.64 31.85
N GLY A 17 17.77 -2.93 32.15
CA GLY A 17 18.43 -3.53 33.34
C GLY A 17 19.98 -3.46 33.34
N ARG A 18 20.59 -3.11 32.18
CA ARG A 18 22.03 -2.88 32.02
C ARG A 18 22.39 -1.39 31.92
N GLY A 19 21.42 -0.48 32.13
CA GLY A 19 21.62 0.95 32.01
C GLY A 19 21.68 1.46 30.56
N LEU A 20 21.26 0.63 29.58
CA LEU A 20 21.14 1.01 28.18
C LEU A 20 19.72 1.51 27.94
N ALA A 21 19.57 2.81 27.77
CA ALA A 21 18.30 3.41 27.45
C ALA A 21 17.92 3.13 25.97
N ALA A 22 16.62 2.92 25.72
CA ALA A 22 16.11 2.99 24.37
C ALA A 22 16.25 4.42 23.80
N GLU A 23 16.30 4.54 22.48
CA GLU A 23 16.20 5.86 21.83
C GLU A 23 14.93 6.60 22.31
N PRO A 24 14.93 7.96 22.37
CA PRO A 24 13.74 8.69 22.70
C PRO A 24 12.60 8.28 21.77
N ALA A 25 11.46 7.88 22.32
CA ALA A 25 10.31 7.50 21.55
C ALA A 25 9.76 8.70 20.75
N ALA A 26 9.53 8.52 19.47
CA ALA A 26 8.75 9.47 18.69
C ALA A 26 7.30 9.51 19.22
N PRO A 27 6.60 10.67 19.14
CA PRO A 27 5.23 10.77 19.65
C PRO A 27 4.30 9.81 18.92
N ALA A 28 3.49 9.05 19.67
CA ALA A 28 2.51 8.16 19.10
C ALA A 28 1.34 8.92 18.48
N SER A 29 0.90 8.49 17.31
CA SER A 29 -0.27 9.04 16.63
C SER A 29 -1.56 8.78 17.43
N GLN A 30 -2.46 9.76 17.45
CA GLN A 30 -3.82 9.61 17.97
C GLN A 30 -4.85 9.40 16.88
N VAL A 31 -4.47 9.56 15.61
CA VAL A 31 -5.34 9.38 14.45
C VAL A 31 -5.57 7.89 14.19
N ARG A 32 -6.78 7.56 13.76
CA ARG A 32 -7.20 6.18 13.48
C ARG A 32 -7.96 6.09 12.15
N PHE A 33 -8.04 4.88 11.61
CA PHE A 33 -9.03 4.59 10.57
C PHE A 33 -10.46 4.79 11.08
N PRO A 34 -11.48 4.93 10.20
CA PRO A 34 -12.87 5.15 10.62
C PRO A 34 -13.45 4.06 11.54
N ASP A 35 -12.89 2.85 11.52
CA ASP A 35 -13.24 1.73 12.40
C ASP A 35 -12.46 1.72 13.73
N GLY A 36 -11.66 2.75 14.00
CA GLY A 36 -10.81 2.86 15.19
C GLY A 36 -9.48 2.09 15.10
N ALA A 37 -9.20 1.41 14.01
CA ALA A 37 -7.96 0.64 13.83
C ALA A 37 -6.75 1.55 13.60
N HIS A 38 -5.58 1.02 14.00
CA HIS A 38 -4.29 1.67 13.83
C HIS A 38 -3.67 1.38 12.47
N PHE A 39 -3.88 0.15 11.95
CA PHE A 39 -3.21 -0.30 10.74
C PHE A 39 -4.06 -1.23 9.89
N ARG A 40 -3.65 -1.33 8.64
CA ARG A 40 -4.15 -2.24 7.60
C ARG A 40 -2.98 -2.92 6.94
N ILE A 41 -3.16 -4.15 6.44
CA ILE A 41 -2.15 -4.88 5.68
C ILE A 41 -2.43 -4.73 4.20
N GLU A 42 -1.36 -4.42 3.44
CA GLU A 42 -1.37 -4.38 1.98
C GLU A 42 -0.35 -5.34 1.39
N ILE A 43 -0.80 -6.14 0.42
CA ILE A 43 0.05 -7.02 -0.40
C ILE A 43 0.18 -6.40 -1.80
N PRO A 44 1.32 -5.81 -2.14
CA PRO A 44 1.58 -5.24 -3.47
C PRO A 44 1.96 -6.30 -4.50
N SER A 45 1.92 -5.92 -5.78
CA SER A 45 2.21 -6.78 -6.94
C SER A 45 1.20 -7.90 -7.12
N CYS A 46 -0.07 -7.60 -6.88
CA CYS A 46 -1.20 -8.46 -7.22
C CYS A 46 -1.53 -8.26 -8.72
N GLU A 47 -0.85 -8.99 -9.59
CA GLU A 47 -0.78 -8.71 -11.02
C GLU A 47 -1.92 -9.33 -11.85
N GLY A 48 -2.97 -9.83 -11.20
CA GLY A 48 -4.15 -10.38 -11.87
C GLY A 48 -5.00 -11.25 -10.95
N PRO A 49 -6.12 -11.79 -11.47
CA PRO A 49 -7.09 -12.54 -10.66
C PRO A 49 -6.50 -13.85 -10.08
N GLU A 50 -5.58 -14.51 -10.79
CA GLU A 50 -4.91 -15.71 -10.27
C GLU A 50 -4.05 -15.40 -9.04
N VAL A 51 -3.30 -14.30 -9.09
CA VAL A 51 -2.47 -13.85 -7.97
C VAL A 51 -3.35 -13.46 -6.78
N LEU A 52 -4.48 -12.78 -7.04
CA LEU A 52 -5.44 -12.40 -5.99
C LEU A 52 -6.03 -13.62 -5.29
N ARG A 53 -6.42 -14.68 -6.04
CA ARG A 53 -6.86 -15.95 -5.43
C ARG A 53 -5.76 -16.55 -4.54
N GLY A 54 -4.51 -16.57 -5.03
CA GLY A 54 -3.38 -17.07 -4.26
C GLY A 54 -3.15 -16.30 -2.95
N ILE A 55 -3.36 -14.97 -2.96
CA ILE A 55 -3.30 -14.14 -1.75
C ILE A 55 -4.43 -14.51 -0.79
N VAL A 56 -5.68 -14.62 -1.26
CA VAL A 56 -6.85 -14.95 -0.43
C VAL A 56 -6.68 -16.33 0.22
N GLU A 57 -6.28 -17.34 -0.55
CA GLU A 57 -6.04 -18.70 -0.05
C GLU A 57 -4.94 -18.73 1.03
N GLU A 58 -3.81 -18.07 0.77
CA GLU A 58 -2.69 -18.04 1.71
C GLU A 58 -3.03 -17.24 2.98
N ALA A 59 -3.77 -16.13 2.83
CA ALA A 59 -4.24 -15.32 3.94
C ALA A 59 -5.16 -16.14 4.86
N ALA A 60 -6.11 -16.87 4.30
CA ALA A 60 -7.00 -17.76 5.04
C ALA A 60 -6.23 -18.87 5.75
N ALA A 61 -5.28 -19.52 5.06
CA ALA A 61 -4.46 -20.60 5.65
C ALA A 61 -3.59 -20.13 6.82
N ARG A 62 -3.19 -18.85 6.85
CA ARG A 62 -2.34 -18.27 7.89
C ARG A 62 -3.10 -17.46 8.94
N GLY A 63 -4.39 -17.25 8.79
CA GLY A 63 -5.17 -16.36 9.67
C GLY A 63 -4.73 -14.89 9.57
N VAL A 64 -4.29 -14.44 8.39
CA VAL A 64 -3.88 -13.06 8.12
C VAL A 64 -5.03 -12.32 7.46
N THR A 65 -5.43 -11.16 7.99
CA THR A 65 -6.35 -10.26 7.31
C THR A 65 -5.58 -9.38 6.33
N VAL A 66 -5.86 -9.51 5.03
CA VAL A 66 -5.35 -8.62 3.99
C VAL A 66 -6.44 -7.59 3.68
N ASN A 67 -6.14 -6.31 3.89
CA ASN A 67 -7.13 -5.23 3.71
C ASN A 67 -7.08 -4.64 2.30
N ARG A 68 -5.89 -4.63 1.67
CA ARG A 68 -5.68 -4.08 0.33
C ARG A 68 -4.66 -4.89 -0.44
N VAL A 69 -4.89 -5.00 -1.74
CA VAL A 69 -3.88 -5.43 -2.70
C VAL A 69 -3.61 -4.30 -3.68
N SER A 70 -2.38 -4.21 -4.21
CA SER A 70 -2.08 -3.26 -5.27
C SER A 70 -1.32 -3.92 -6.42
N GLN A 71 -1.65 -3.49 -7.63
CA GLN A 71 -1.06 -3.95 -8.87
C GLN A 71 -0.05 -2.90 -9.36
N GLY A 72 1.04 -3.32 -9.98
CA GLY A 72 2.12 -2.43 -10.40
C GLY A 72 2.29 -2.29 -11.90
N SER A 73 1.86 -3.26 -12.69
CA SER A 73 2.06 -3.25 -14.15
C SER A 73 1.20 -2.22 -14.90
N GLY A 74 0.00 -1.93 -14.40
CA GLY A 74 -0.97 -1.02 -14.99
C GLY A 74 -2.28 -1.73 -15.33
N ALA A 75 -3.42 -1.09 -15.02
CA ALA A 75 -4.75 -1.61 -15.34
C ALA A 75 -4.92 -1.82 -16.85
N MET A 76 -4.26 -1.00 -17.66
CA MET A 76 -4.24 -1.08 -19.12
C MET A 76 -3.70 -2.41 -19.68
N LEU A 77 -2.97 -3.19 -18.88
CA LEU A 77 -2.45 -4.51 -19.27
C LEU A 77 -3.37 -5.67 -18.87
N GLN A 78 -4.57 -5.38 -18.37
CA GLN A 78 -5.58 -6.37 -18.03
C GLN A 78 -6.80 -6.25 -18.93
N SER A 79 -7.38 -7.37 -19.33
CA SER A 79 -8.65 -7.43 -20.03
C SER A 79 -9.81 -7.01 -19.12
N GLU A 80 -10.94 -6.63 -19.68
CA GLU A 80 -12.16 -6.33 -18.92
C GLU A 80 -12.62 -7.54 -18.10
N ALA A 81 -12.49 -8.74 -18.64
CA ALA A 81 -12.82 -9.98 -17.92
C ALA A 81 -11.94 -10.17 -16.68
N GLU A 82 -10.63 -9.91 -16.77
CA GLU A 82 -9.71 -9.99 -15.63
C GLU A 82 -10.03 -8.92 -14.58
N LEU A 83 -10.34 -7.69 -15.01
CA LEU A 83 -10.74 -6.61 -14.11
C LEU A 83 -12.04 -6.95 -13.37
N ALA A 84 -13.06 -7.45 -14.11
CA ALA A 84 -14.33 -7.88 -13.52
C ALA A 84 -14.13 -9.04 -12.53
N GLU A 85 -13.26 -9.99 -12.85
CA GLU A 85 -12.96 -11.11 -11.98
C GLU A 85 -12.22 -10.67 -10.70
N MET A 86 -11.22 -9.79 -10.81
CA MET A 86 -10.55 -9.19 -9.64
C MET A 86 -11.54 -8.44 -8.76
N SER A 87 -12.43 -7.66 -9.38
CA SER A 87 -13.48 -6.92 -8.69
C SER A 87 -14.36 -7.86 -7.86
N ARG A 88 -14.85 -8.96 -8.44
CA ARG A 88 -15.69 -9.94 -7.76
C ARG A 88 -14.96 -10.65 -6.62
N ILE A 89 -13.74 -11.17 -6.88
CA ILE A 89 -12.95 -11.86 -5.84
C ILE A 89 -12.70 -10.93 -4.65
N ALA A 90 -12.33 -9.69 -4.93
CA ALA A 90 -12.00 -8.72 -3.89
C ALA A 90 -13.24 -8.29 -3.09
N ALA A 91 -14.38 -8.05 -3.75
CA ALA A 91 -15.65 -7.73 -3.08
C ALA A 91 -16.10 -8.86 -2.15
N ASP A 92 -16.05 -10.11 -2.62
CA ASP A 92 -16.42 -11.30 -1.84
C ASP A 92 -15.56 -11.48 -0.56
N ASN A 93 -14.34 -10.94 -0.56
CA ASN A 93 -13.39 -11.05 0.55
C ASN A 93 -13.19 -9.74 1.34
N GLY A 94 -13.90 -8.66 0.99
CA GLY A 94 -13.78 -7.37 1.66
C GLY A 94 -12.38 -6.74 1.51
N ILE A 95 -11.74 -6.89 0.34
CA ILE A 95 -10.39 -6.43 0.03
C ILE A 95 -10.46 -5.26 -0.96
N GLU A 96 -9.76 -4.17 -0.68
CA GLU A 96 -9.53 -3.09 -1.64
C GLU A 96 -8.55 -3.55 -2.73
N VAL A 97 -8.87 -3.28 -4.00
CA VAL A 97 -7.95 -3.44 -5.14
C VAL A 97 -7.52 -2.07 -5.63
N SER A 98 -6.22 -1.79 -5.57
CA SER A 98 -5.64 -0.54 -6.04
C SER A 98 -4.79 -0.79 -7.29
N LEU A 99 -5.30 -0.39 -8.47
CA LEU A 99 -4.65 -0.61 -9.76
C LEU A 99 -3.80 0.60 -10.15
N PHE A 100 -2.58 0.34 -10.63
CA PHE A 100 -1.74 1.39 -11.18
C PHE A 100 -2.37 1.92 -12.48
N VAL A 101 -2.39 3.24 -12.65
CA VAL A 101 -2.95 3.89 -13.85
C VAL A 101 -1.85 4.10 -14.88
N GLY A 102 -2.13 3.70 -16.12
CA GLY A 102 -1.29 3.95 -17.28
C GLY A 102 -1.97 4.89 -18.30
N PRO A 103 -1.24 5.27 -19.37
CA PRO A 103 0.17 5.03 -19.62
C PRO A 103 1.08 5.90 -18.75
N ARG A 104 2.35 5.52 -18.61
CA ARG A 104 3.36 6.30 -17.89
C ARG A 104 4.72 6.17 -18.57
N GLU A 105 5.68 7.01 -18.17
CA GLU A 105 6.96 7.10 -18.86
C GLU A 105 7.90 5.89 -18.60
N GLU A 106 7.61 5.07 -17.61
CA GLU A 106 8.46 3.96 -17.16
C GLU A 106 8.76 2.96 -18.29
N TRP A 107 7.81 2.12 -18.66
CA TRP A 107 7.95 1.15 -19.76
C TRP A 107 6.87 1.26 -20.84
N ASP A 108 5.86 2.12 -20.63
CA ASP A 108 4.70 2.15 -21.51
C ASP A 108 4.99 2.93 -22.80
N THR A 109 5.45 4.18 -22.69
CA THR A 109 5.60 5.07 -23.83
C THR A 109 6.88 5.91 -23.86
N GLY A 110 7.59 5.99 -22.73
CA GLY A 110 8.81 6.79 -22.61
C GLY A 110 10.07 5.95 -22.82
N ARG A 111 11.17 6.62 -23.15
CA ARG A 111 12.49 6.01 -23.22
C ARG A 111 13.41 6.44 -22.09
N ALA A 112 13.00 7.47 -21.33
CA ALA A 112 13.79 7.95 -20.20
C ALA A 112 13.98 6.86 -19.14
N ALA A 113 12.98 5.99 -18.94
CA ALA A 113 13.08 4.84 -18.03
C ALA A 113 14.20 3.85 -18.37
N ALA A 114 14.67 3.83 -19.61
CA ALA A 114 15.81 3.01 -20.04
C ALA A 114 17.18 3.65 -19.73
N SER A 115 17.21 4.90 -19.26
CA SER A 115 18.44 5.58 -18.84
C SER A 115 18.81 5.21 -17.40
N ALA A 116 20.06 5.53 -17.00
CA ALA A 116 20.53 5.32 -15.63
C ALA A 116 19.65 6.03 -14.57
N ASP A 117 19.11 7.20 -14.94
CA ASP A 117 18.26 8.04 -14.07
C ASP A 117 16.74 7.82 -14.32
N GLY A 118 16.39 6.79 -15.06
CA GLY A 118 15.02 6.53 -15.55
C GLY A 118 13.94 6.47 -14.48
N GLY A 119 14.29 5.97 -13.29
CA GLY A 119 13.38 5.92 -12.15
C GLY A 119 12.82 7.28 -11.74
N MET A 120 13.52 8.39 -12.02
CA MET A 120 13.05 9.74 -11.73
C MET A 120 11.84 10.16 -12.59
N PHE A 121 11.63 9.48 -13.71
CA PHE A 121 10.58 9.82 -14.68
C PHE A 121 9.42 8.81 -14.69
N ALA A 122 9.58 7.70 -14.00
CA ALA A 122 8.73 6.51 -14.11
C ALA A 122 7.22 6.78 -14.07
N GLY A 123 6.78 7.69 -13.20
CA GLY A 123 5.36 7.99 -13.00
C GLY A 123 4.75 9.04 -13.92
N ARG A 124 5.52 9.71 -14.77
CA ARG A 124 5.08 10.87 -15.54
C ARG A 124 4.15 10.53 -16.69
N LEU A 125 3.19 11.45 -16.92
CA LEU A 125 2.36 11.50 -18.12
C LEU A 125 2.79 12.65 -19.02
N ARG A 126 2.93 12.38 -20.32
CA ARG A 126 3.39 13.36 -21.30
C ARG A 126 2.22 13.96 -22.07
N GLY A 127 1.91 15.22 -21.78
CA GLY A 127 0.92 16.01 -22.49
C GLY A 127 -0.51 15.47 -22.36
N THR A 128 -1.46 16.19 -22.95
CA THR A 128 -2.89 15.91 -22.83
C THR A 128 -3.29 14.54 -23.38
N ARG A 129 -2.56 14.03 -24.37
CA ARG A 129 -2.89 12.72 -24.96
C ARG A 129 -2.71 11.57 -23.96
N GLN A 130 -1.64 11.57 -23.18
CA GLN A 130 -1.43 10.54 -22.15
C GLN A 130 -2.37 10.72 -20.97
N LEU A 131 -2.66 11.97 -20.55
CA LEU A 131 -3.69 12.24 -19.55
C LEU A 131 -5.04 11.66 -19.96
N ARG A 132 -5.44 11.84 -21.23
CA ARG A 132 -6.68 11.25 -21.75
C ARG A 132 -6.67 9.72 -21.59
N TYR A 133 -5.61 9.04 -22.02
CA TYR A 133 -5.54 7.58 -21.89
C TYR A 133 -5.55 7.13 -20.44
N ALA A 134 -4.95 7.88 -19.52
CA ALA A 134 -5.00 7.57 -18.10
C ALA A 134 -6.43 7.70 -17.53
N VAL A 135 -7.18 8.73 -17.95
CA VAL A 135 -8.59 8.86 -17.58
C VAL A 135 -9.42 7.74 -18.21
N ASP A 136 -9.19 7.40 -19.48
CA ASP A 136 -9.86 6.26 -20.14
C ASP A 136 -9.58 4.94 -19.40
N ASP A 137 -8.36 4.71 -18.91
CA ASP A 137 -7.98 3.53 -18.15
C ASP A 137 -8.71 3.45 -16.79
N ILE A 138 -8.84 4.58 -16.09
CA ILE A 138 -9.62 4.69 -14.85
C ILE A 138 -11.10 4.40 -15.10
N LEU A 139 -11.70 5.00 -16.14
CA LEU A 139 -13.11 4.78 -16.48
C LEU A 139 -13.38 3.31 -16.79
N ARG A 140 -12.56 2.70 -17.66
CA ARG A 140 -12.66 1.29 -18.03
C ARG A 140 -12.58 0.35 -16.81
N ALA A 141 -11.66 0.59 -15.90
CA ALA A 141 -11.54 -0.23 -14.69
C ALA A 141 -12.70 0.04 -13.70
N SER A 142 -13.15 1.29 -13.58
CA SER A 142 -14.30 1.66 -12.74
C SER A 142 -15.60 1.03 -13.24
N GLU A 143 -15.79 0.90 -14.54
CA GLU A 143 -16.93 0.21 -15.16
C GLU A 143 -16.97 -1.28 -14.79
N GLN A 144 -15.80 -1.90 -14.57
CA GLN A 144 -15.68 -3.26 -14.06
C GLN A 144 -15.77 -3.35 -12.52
N GLY A 145 -16.09 -2.25 -11.86
CA GLY A 145 -16.32 -2.19 -10.42
C GLY A 145 -15.09 -1.84 -9.58
N ILE A 146 -13.92 -1.59 -10.15
CA ILE A 146 -12.74 -1.18 -9.38
C ILE A 146 -12.97 0.19 -8.72
N ARG A 147 -12.53 0.33 -7.46
CA ARG A 147 -12.69 1.55 -6.64
C ARG A 147 -11.38 2.03 -6.01
N GLY A 148 -10.24 1.44 -6.36
CA GLY A 148 -8.92 1.88 -5.91
C GLY A 148 -7.98 2.11 -7.08
N PHE A 149 -7.27 3.25 -7.10
CA PHE A 149 -6.31 3.57 -8.15
C PHE A 149 -5.01 4.11 -7.56
N LEU A 150 -3.88 3.64 -8.10
CA LEU A 150 -2.53 4.06 -7.73
C LEU A 150 -2.03 5.10 -8.74
N ILE A 151 -1.85 6.33 -8.28
CA ILE A 151 -1.50 7.49 -9.11
C ILE A 151 -0.05 7.90 -8.86
N ALA A 152 0.72 8.08 -9.93
CA ALA A 152 2.13 8.49 -9.88
C ALA A 152 2.42 9.82 -10.58
N ASP A 153 1.41 10.48 -11.13
CA ASP A 153 1.52 11.80 -11.76
C ASP A 153 0.68 12.83 -10.99
N PRO A 154 1.29 13.94 -10.51
CA PRO A 154 0.57 14.95 -9.73
C PRO A 154 -0.54 15.67 -10.52
N GLY A 155 -0.33 15.86 -11.84
CA GLY A 155 -1.34 16.49 -12.70
C GLY A 155 -2.56 15.59 -12.90
N LEU A 156 -2.36 14.28 -13.03
CA LEU A 156 -3.46 13.32 -13.04
C LEU A 156 -4.17 13.29 -11.68
N LEU A 157 -3.42 13.28 -10.56
CA LEU A 157 -4.01 13.29 -9.23
C LEU A 157 -4.94 14.48 -9.02
N GLN A 158 -4.51 15.67 -9.39
CA GLN A 158 -5.34 16.87 -9.35
C GLN A 158 -6.59 16.70 -10.23
N LEU A 159 -6.41 16.28 -11.47
CA LEU A 159 -7.52 16.13 -12.42
C LEU A 159 -8.60 15.17 -11.91
N VAL A 160 -8.21 13.98 -11.41
CA VAL A 160 -9.19 12.99 -10.93
C VAL A 160 -9.83 13.41 -9.61
N GLY A 161 -9.11 14.15 -8.76
CA GLY A 161 -9.68 14.77 -7.56
C GLY A 161 -10.77 15.79 -7.90
N GLU A 162 -10.51 16.67 -8.88
CA GLU A 162 -11.50 17.63 -9.41
C GLU A 162 -12.70 16.93 -10.05
N MET A 163 -12.47 15.90 -10.86
CA MET A 163 -13.53 15.10 -11.48
C MET A 163 -14.42 14.40 -10.46
N GLN A 164 -13.82 13.85 -9.39
CA GLN A 164 -14.56 13.21 -8.31
C GLN A 164 -15.39 14.24 -7.52
N ALA A 165 -14.80 15.39 -7.19
CA ALA A 165 -15.51 16.49 -6.53
C ALA A 165 -16.68 17.03 -7.36
N ALA A 166 -16.55 17.01 -8.70
CA ALA A 166 -17.61 17.38 -9.66
C ALA A 166 -18.66 16.27 -9.89
N GLY A 167 -18.55 15.11 -9.24
CA GLY A 167 -19.47 13.98 -9.42
C GLY A 167 -19.32 13.23 -10.75
N GLN A 168 -18.22 13.44 -11.47
CA GLN A 168 -17.92 12.77 -12.74
C GLN A 168 -17.32 11.37 -12.55
N LEU A 169 -16.81 11.09 -11.34
CA LEU A 169 -16.30 9.79 -10.92
C LEU A 169 -16.98 9.35 -9.62
N PRO A 170 -17.12 8.04 -9.36
CA PRO A 170 -17.72 7.56 -8.12
C PRO A 170 -17.03 8.12 -6.87
N ALA A 171 -17.84 8.56 -5.89
CA ALA A 171 -17.34 9.10 -4.63
C ALA A 171 -16.60 8.04 -3.77
N SER A 172 -16.86 6.74 -4.03
CA SER A 172 -16.22 5.61 -3.36
C SER A 172 -14.79 5.31 -3.84
N ILE A 173 -14.30 6.01 -4.88
CA ILE A 173 -12.94 5.80 -5.38
C ILE A 173 -11.91 6.33 -4.38
N VAL A 174 -10.89 5.50 -4.11
CA VAL A 174 -9.71 5.81 -3.30
C VAL A 174 -8.52 6.11 -4.22
N TRP A 175 -7.97 7.31 -4.09
CA TRP A 175 -6.79 7.75 -4.82
C TRP A 175 -5.54 7.52 -4.00
N LYS A 176 -4.85 6.44 -4.28
CA LYS A 176 -3.60 6.09 -3.62
C LYS A 176 -2.42 6.77 -4.32
N VAL A 177 -1.62 7.52 -3.58
CA VAL A 177 -0.40 8.13 -4.10
C VAL A 177 0.73 7.12 -4.15
N SER A 178 1.34 6.96 -5.33
CA SER A 178 2.40 5.98 -5.58
C SER A 178 3.69 6.28 -4.81
N ALA A 179 4.43 5.22 -4.47
CA ALA A 179 5.78 5.32 -3.94
C ALA A 179 6.78 5.99 -4.92
N VAL A 180 6.46 6.10 -6.20
CA VAL A 180 7.26 6.87 -7.18
C VAL A 180 7.29 8.36 -6.84
N LEU A 181 6.22 8.91 -6.24
CA LEU A 181 6.17 10.31 -5.79
C LEU A 181 6.82 10.52 -4.43
N ALA A 182 6.88 9.50 -3.60
CA ALA A 182 7.60 9.36 -2.32
C ALA A 182 7.90 10.69 -1.58
N PRO A 183 6.87 11.40 -1.05
CA PRO A 183 7.09 12.64 -0.32
C PRO A 183 7.93 12.37 0.93
N SER A 184 9.02 13.13 1.10
CA SER A 184 10.01 12.89 2.15
C SER A 184 10.00 13.99 3.23
N ASN A 185 9.02 14.91 3.19
CA ASN A 185 8.85 15.97 4.16
C ASN A 185 7.37 16.38 4.29
N PRO A 186 7.00 17.05 5.41
CA PRO A 186 5.60 17.41 5.70
C PRO A 186 4.93 18.26 4.61
N LEU A 187 5.65 19.19 4.00
CA LEU A 187 5.07 20.07 2.97
C LEU A 187 4.76 19.33 1.70
N ALA A 188 5.66 18.43 1.24
CA ALA A 188 5.43 17.60 0.08
C ALA A 188 4.24 16.64 0.30
N PHE A 189 4.12 16.06 1.52
CA PHE A 189 2.98 15.23 1.90
C PHE A 189 1.67 16.03 1.80
N GLY A 190 1.60 17.21 2.40
CA GLY A 190 0.42 18.09 2.38
C GLY A 190 0.07 18.59 0.96
N VAL A 191 1.03 18.70 0.04
CA VAL A 191 0.72 18.99 -1.38
C VAL A 191 -0.08 17.86 -2.00
N LEU A 192 0.35 16.61 -1.82
CA LEU A 192 -0.34 15.44 -2.39
C LEU A 192 -1.74 15.24 -1.80
N GLU A 193 -1.93 15.53 -0.52
CA GLU A 193 -3.24 15.56 0.12
C GLU A 193 -4.16 16.60 -0.55
N ARG A 194 -3.68 17.85 -0.71
CA ARG A 194 -4.47 18.92 -1.37
C ARG A 194 -4.80 18.64 -2.83
N LEU A 195 -4.00 17.83 -3.52
CA LEU A 195 -4.27 17.38 -4.88
C LEU A 195 -5.33 16.25 -4.94
N GLY A 196 -5.84 15.79 -3.79
CA GLY A 196 -6.90 14.77 -3.73
C GLY A 196 -6.42 13.37 -3.35
N GLY A 197 -5.16 13.19 -2.95
CA GLY A 197 -4.68 11.90 -2.46
C GLY A 197 -5.48 11.42 -1.24
N SER A 198 -5.90 10.16 -1.26
CA SER A 198 -6.63 9.53 -0.15
C SER A 198 -5.71 8.74 0.79
N THR A 199 -4.62 8.19 0.27
CA THR A 199 -3.54 7.57 1.04
C THR A 199 -2.21 7.85 0.35
N VAL A 200 -1.12 7.97 1.11
CA VAL A 200 0.16 8.44 0.56
C VAL A 200 1.30 7.50 0.91
N ASN A 201 1.96 6.94 -0.12
CA ASN A 201 3.19 6.20 0.08
C ASN A 201 4.35 7.14 0.40
N VAL A 202 5.09 6.83 1.47
CA VAL A 202 6.31 7.53 1.86
C VAL A 202 7.54 6.64 1.67
N PRO A 203 8.76 7.20 1.62
CA PRO A 203 9.99 6.40 1.56
C PRO A 203 10.09 5.42 2.73
N SER A 204 10.60 4.23 2.43
CA SER A 204 10.64 3.12 3.41
C SER A 204 11.76 3.25 4.44
N ASP A 205 12.74 4.09 4.20
CA ASP A 205 13.93 4.32 5.03
C ASP A 205 13.81 5.54 5.97
N LEU A 206 12.64 6.18 6.03
CA LEU A 206 12.42 7.28 6.97
C LEU A 206 12.55 6.82 8.42
N THR A 207 13.11 7.68 9.25
CA THR A 207 13.17 7.48 10.69
C THR A 207 11.79 7.71 11.33
N LEU A 208 11.58 7.19 12.54
CA LEU A 208 10.34 7.42 13.28
C LEU A 208 10.07 8.91 13.50
N GLY A 209 11.10 9.72 13.74
CA GLY A 209 10.98 11.18 13.87
C GLY A 209 10.46 11.86 12.59
N GLN A 210 11.01 11.49 11.43
CA GLN A 210 10.57 12.03 10.14
C GLN A 210 9.13 11.62 9.80
N ILE A 211 8.72 10.40 10.16
CA ILE A 211 7.33 9.95 10.00
C ILE A 211 6.40 10.74 10.94
N ALA A 212 6.83 11.00 12.19
CA ALA A 212 6.07 11.81 13.14
C ALA A 212 5.84 13.23 12.64
N GLU A 213 6.84 13.85 11.98
CA GLU A 213 6.70 15.17 11.35
C GLU A 213 5.62 15.18 10.25
N MET A 214 5.55 14.12 9.43
CA MET A 214 4.49 14.02 8.42
C MET A 214 3.12 13.81 9.05
N ARG A 215 3.03 12.97 10.08
CA ARG A 215 1.79 12.74 10.83
C ARG A 215 1.29 14.00 11.51
N ALA A 216 2.16 14.90 11.94
CA ALA A 216 1.79 16.15 12.58
C ALA A 216 1.03 17.14 11.66
N VAL A 217 1.12 16.99 10.34
CA VAL A 217 0.50 17.91 9.38
C VAL A 217 -0.68 17.31 8.61
N SER A 218 -0.96 16.00 8.76
CA SER A 218 -2.02 15.33 8.02
C SER A 218 -2.58 14.14 8.79
N GLU A 219 -3.88 13.88 8.62
CA GLU A 219 -4.58 12.72 9.15
C GLU A 219 -4.73 11.59 8.12
N LEU A 220 -4.30 11.80 6.87
CA LEU A 220 -4.38 10.76 5.83
C LEU A 220 -3.61 9.50 6.22
N PRO A 221 -4.08 8.33 5.84
CA PRO A 221 -3.31 7.09 5.99
C PRO A 221 -1.95 7.17 5.30
N ILE A 222 -0.91 6.79 6.02
CA ILE A 222 0.45 6.63 5.51
C ILE A 222 0.61 5.20 4.99
N ASP A 223 1.03 5.06 3.75
CA ASP A 223 1.40 3.77 3.17
C ASP A 223 2.92 3.60 3.29
N LEU A 224 3.39 2.57 4.00
CA LEU A 224 4.81 2.35 4.18
C LEU A 224 5.18 0.88 3.99
N TYR A 225 6.17 0.65 3.13
CA TYR A 225 6.76 -0.67 2.99
C TYR A 225 7.64 -0.99 4.19
N VAL A 226 7.35 -2.08 4.89
CA VAL A 226 8.24 -2.64 5.92
C VAL A 226 9.22 -3.66 5.33
N GLU A 227 8.99 -4.10 4.11
CA GLU A 227 9.95 -4.79 3.26
C GLU A 227 9.79 -4.30 1.82
N THR A 228 10.90 -3.88 1.18
CA THR A 228 10.91 -3.40 -0.22
C THR A 228 11.60 -4.38 -1.14
N PRO A 229 11.22 -4.46 -2.42
CA PRO A 229 12.05 -5.13 -3.42
C PRO A 229 13.38 -4.39 -3.60
N ASP A 230 14.40 -5.06 -4.15
CA ASP A 230 15.74 -4.49 -4.33
C ASP A 230 15.74 -3.24 -5.19
N ALA A 231 14.87 -3.15 -6.19
CA ALA A 231 14.69 -1.94 -7.02
C ALA A 231 14.22 -0.70 -6.23
N MET A 232 13.70 -0.90 -5.01
CA MET A 232 13.29 0.17 -4.10
C MET A 232 14.17 0.23 -2.83
N GLY A 233 15.44 -0.21 -2.93
CA GLY A 233 16.42 -0.13 -1.86
C GLY A 233 16.55 -1.36 -0.97
N GLY A 234 15.68 -2.36 -1.08
CA GLY A 234 15.82 -3.65 -0.36
C GLY A 234 15.75 -3.54 1.18
N VAL A 235 14.99 -2.58 1.71
CA VAL A 235 14.80 -2.39 3.17
C VAL A 235 14.03 -3.57 3.76
N VAL A 236 14.40 -4.03 4.96
CA VAL A 236 13.69 -5.07 5.72
C VAL A 236 13.50 -4.60 7.17
N ARG A 237 12.29 -4.12 7.50
CA ARG A 237 11.93 -3.51 8.79
C ARG A 237 10.69 -4.15 9.44
N GLY A 238 10.30 -5.35 9.05
CA GLY A 238 9.11 -6.01 9.57
C GLY A 238 9.11 -6.16 11.10
N HIS A 239 10.29 -6.26 11.73
CA HIS A 239 10.45 -6.31 13.18
C HIS A 239 10.18 -4.95 13.87
N GLU A 240 10.24 -3.83 13.12
CA GLU A 240 9.93 -2.47 13.61
C GLU A 240 8.44 -2.10 13.38
N ALA A 241 7.63 -3.01 12.84
CA ALA A 241 6.26 -2.69 12.42
C ALA A 241 5.42 -2.07 13.55
N ALA A 242 5.60 -2.52 14.80
CA ALA A 242 4.87 -1.99 15.94
C ALA A 242 5.19 -0.51 16.20
N ASP A 243 6.46 -0.13 16.18
CA ASP A 243 6.90 1.24 16.43
C ASP A 243 6.47 2.16 15.27
N LEU A 244 6.60 1.67 14.03
CA LEU A 244 6.14 2.37 12.83
C LEU A 244 4.63 2.64 12.89
N ILE A 245 3.82 1.65 13.24
CA ILE A 245 2.36 1.80 13.39
C ILE A 245 2.03 2.80 14.50
N ALA A 246 2.69 2.70 15.65
CA ALA A 246 2.44 3.60 16.77
C ALA A 246 2.62 5.07 16.37
N VAL A 247 3.62 5.38 15.56
CA VAL A 247 3.92 6.76 15.11
C VAL A 247 3.11 7.17 13.88
N ALA A 248 2.91 6.26 12.92
CA ALA A 248 2.31 6.56 11.61
C ALA A 248 0.79 6.40 11.56
N ALA A 249 0.14 5.77 12.53
CA ALA A 249 -1.29 5.45 12.44
C ALA A 249 -2.17 6.66 12.03
N PRO A 250 -3.17 6.49 11.15
CA PRO A 250 -3.53 5.26 10.47
C PRO A 250 -2.52 4.89 9.38
N MET A 251 -2.13 3.61 9.31
CA MET A 251 -1.04 3.17 8.45
C MET A 251 -1.40 1.90 7.66
N TYR A 252 -1.03 1.86 6.38
CA TYR A 252 -0.96 0.62 5.62
C TYR A 252 0.46 0.05 5.72
N VAL A 253 0.56 -1.14 6.33
CA VAL A 253 1.81 -1.92 6.42
C VAL A 253 1.95 -2.73 5.15
N LYS A 254 2.97 -2.43 4.33
CA LYS A 254 3.14 -3.01 3.01
C LYS A 254 4.30 -3.99 2.97
N PHE A 255 4.07 -5.11 2.28
CA PHE A 255 5.03 -6.19 2.15
C PHE A 255 5.46 -6.35 0.70
N GLY A 256 6.57 -5.68 0.31
CA GLY A 256 7.37 -6.08 -0.84
C GLY A 256 8.12 -7.38 -0.51
N LEU A 257 8.97 -7.81 -1.38
CA LEU A 257 9.83 -8.96 -1.13
C LEU A 257 11.22 -8.69 -1.69
N ARG A 258 12.20 -8.66 -0.80
CA ARG A 258 13.60 -8.53 -1.19
C ARG A 258 14.08 -9.80 -1.89
N ASN A 259 15.05 -9.65 -2.78
CA ASN A 259 15.64 -10.76 -3.53
C ASN A 259 14.59 -11.59 -4.27
N SER A 260 13.62 -10.89 -4.87
CA SER A 260 12.57 -11.50 -5.68
C SER A 260 12.77 -11.17 -7.15
N ARG A 261 12.22 -12.04 -8.01
CA ARG A 261 12.20 -11.79 -9.45
C ARG A 261 11.47 -10.49 -9.78
N LEU A 262 12.00 -9.74 -10.78
CA LEU A 262 11.29 -8.59 -11.34
C LEU A 262 10.00 -9.05 -12.01
N LEU A 263 8.89 -8.41 -11.66
CA LEU A 263 7.55 -8.76 -12.14
C LEU A 263 7.01 -7.75 -13.16
N TYR A 264 7.58 -6.54 -13.24
CA TYR A 264 6.98 -5.48 -14.06
C TYR A 264 7.67 -5.31 -15.42
N PRO A 265 6.91 -5.14 -16.51
CA PRO A 265 5.45 -5.36 -16.58
C PRO A 265 5.09 -6.86 -16.56
N SER A 266 4.05 -7.21 -15.80
CA SER A 266 3.57 -8.58 -15.64
C SER A 266 2.48 -8.92 -16.65
N GLY A 267 2.26 -10.23 -16.82
CA GLY A 267 1.17 -10.81 -17.60
C GLY A 267 1.06 -12.30 -17.28
N LEU A 268 0.23 -13.04 -18.01
CA LEU A 268 -0.01 -14.45 -17.77
C LEU A 268 1.27 -15.30 -17.76
N HIS A 269 2.28 -14.90 -18.51
CA HIS A 269 3.59 -15.58 -18.57
C HIS A 269 4.37 -15.54 -17.24
N LEU A 270 4.03 -14.64 -16.32
CA LEU A 270 4.63 -14.52 -14.99
C LEU A 270 3.65 -14.85 -13.84
N ALA A 271 2.43 -15.27 -14.14
CA ALA A 271 1.38 -15.47 -13.15
C ALA A 271 1.78 -16.45 -12.04
N ALA A 272 2.45 -17.56 -12.38
CA ALA A 272 2.92 -18.53 -11.40
C ALA A 272 3.97 -17.94 -10.44
N ASP A 273 4.97 -17.22 -10.97
CA ASP A 273 5.99 -16.55 -10.17
C ASP A 273 5.38 -15.46 -9.27
N ALA A 274 4.48 -14.66 -9.84
CA ALA A 274 3.78 -13.60 -9.11
C ALA A 274 2.94 -14.17 -7.96
N THR A 275 2.26 -15.30 -8.18
CA THR A 275 1.48 -15.99 -7.14
C THR A 275 2.36 -16.52 -6.03
N ALA A 276 3.49 -17.17 -6.37
CA ALA A 276 4.43 -17.68 -5.36
C ALA A 276 5.03 -16.56 -4.51
N ILE A 277 5.42 -15.45 -5.15
CA ILE A 277 5.93 -14.26 -4.49
C ILE A 277 4.86 -13.63 -3.59
N ALA A 278 3.62 -13.53 -4.05
CA ALA A 278 2.52 -12.97 -3.28
C ALA A 278 2.19 -13.80 -2.03
N ARG A 279 2.21 -15.14 -2.13
CA ARG A 279 2.06 -16.04 -0.98
C ARG A 279 3.16 -15.82 0.07
N GLU A 280 4.43 -15.66 -0.34
CA GLU A 280 5.51 -15.34 0.59
C GLU A 280 5.32 -13.96 1.25
N LYS A 281 4.79 -12.96 0.54
CA LYS A 281 4.45 -11.66 1.14
C LYS A 281 3.39 -11.79 2.23
N VAL A 282 2.37 -12.63 2.05
CA VAL A 282 1.39 -12.94 3.11
C VAL A 282 2.06 -13.60 4.30
N ARG A 283 3.01 -14.53 4.07
CA ARG A 283 3.82 -15.10 5.16
C ARG A 283 4.65 -14.04 5.89
N ARG A 284 5.25 -13.05 5.17
CA ARG A 284 5.95 -11.91 5.80
C ARG A 284 5.01 -11.07 6.66
N ALA A 285 3.76 -10.89 6.22
CA ALA A 285 2.76 -10.21 7.01
C ALA A 285 2.45 -10.96 8.32
N GLN A 286 2.31 -12.29 8.28
CA GLN A 286 2.16 -13.10 9.49
C GLN A 286 3.32 -12.87 10.46
N ILE A 287 4.58 -12.93 9.99
CA ILE A 287 5.76 -12.70 10.82
C ILE A 287 5.73 -11.30 11.47
N ALA A 288 5.35 -10.27 10.71
CA ALA A 288 5.23 -8.92 11.26
C ALA A 288 4.12 -8.82 12.33
N LEU A 289 2.99 -9.52 12.16
CA LEU A 289 1.94 -9.60 13.18
C LEU A 289 2.45 -10.26 14.48
N GLU A 290 3.30 -11.27 14.37
CA GLU A 290 3.95 -11.87 15.54
C GLU A 290 4.87 -10.87 16.28
N TRP A 291 5.62 -10.03 15.53
CA TRP A 291 6.41 -8.95 16.11
C TRP A 291 5.54 -7.86 16.75
N ILE A 292 4.43 -7.48 16.12
CA ILE A 292 3.46 -6.52 16.66
C ILE A 292 2.89 -7.07 17.99
N ALA A 293 2.45 -8.32 18.01
CA ALA A 293 1.95 -8.95 19.24
C ALA A 293 3.01 -8.99 20.34
N ARG A 294 4.28 -9.26 19.99
CA ARG A 294 5.39 -9.31 20.92
C ARG A 294 5.76 -7.94 21.50
N SER A 295 5.45 -6.84 20.83
CA SER A 295 5.78 -5.48 21.32
C SER A 295 5.05 -5.10 22.61
N GLY A 296 3.90 -5.72 22.87
CA GLY A 296 3.01 -5.37 23.98
C GLY A 296 2.22 -4.08 23.78
N LEU A 297 2.35 -3.41 22.62
CA LEU A 297 1.56 -2.24 22.28
C LEU A 297 0.12 -2.63 21.92
N ALA A 298 -0.87 -1.87 22.39
CA ALA A 298 -2.28 -2.10 22.09
C ALA A 298 -2.62 -1.59 20.67
N LEU A 299 -2.16 -2.28 19.63
CA LEU A 299 -2.38 -1.93 18.25
C LEU A 299 -3.48 -2.82 17.63
N CYS A 300 -4.47 -2.20 17.00
CA CYS A 300 -5.59 -2.88 16.37
C CYS A 300 -5.49 -2.80 14.84
N GLN A 301 -5.73 -3.92 14.18
CA GLN A 301 -5.89 -4.01 12.73
C GLN A 301 -7.34 -3.86 12.32
N SER A 302 -7.61 -3.21 11.16
CA SER A 302 -8.95 -3.23 10.53
C SER A 302 -9.37 -4.64 10.13
N GLY A 303 -10.65 -4.94 10.28
CA GLY A 303 -11.25 -6.16 9.73
C GLY A 303 -11.41 -6.13 8.20
N PRO A 304 -11.84 -7.24 7.57
CA PRO A 304 -12.24 -7.26 6.18
C PRO A 304 -13.42 -6.31 5.92
N GLY A 305 -13.47 -5.66 4.76
CA GLY A 305 -14.56 -4.75 4.39
C GLY A 305 -14.69 -3.50 5.26
N ALA A 306 -13.63 -3.13 6.00
CA ALA A 306 -13.63 -1.99 6.90
C ALA A 306 -13.98 -0.66 6.20
N PRO A 307 -14.64 0.29 6.87
CA PRO A 307 -14.99 1.59 6.31
C PRO A 307 -13.78 2.34 5.76
N GLY A 308 -13.97 3.03 4.63
CA GLY A 308 -12.91 3.81 3.96
C GLY A 308 -11.94 2.97 3.11
N LEU A 309 -12.21 1.67 2.92
CA LEU A 309 -11.58 0.88 1.87
C LEU A 309 -12.32 1.10 0.54
N GLY A 310 -11.57 1.22 -0.55
CA GLY A 310 -12.11 1.20 -1.92
C GLY A 310 -12.46 -0.22 -2.35
N ILE A 311 -13.42 -0.84 -1.64
CA ILE A 311 -13.90 -2.19 -1.99
C ILE A 311 -14.55 -2.13 -3.36
N PRO A 312 -14.18 -3.03 -4.28
CA PRO A 312 -14.82 -3.07 -5.58
C PRO A 312 -16.33 -3.28 -5.50
N GLU A 313 -17.02 -2.67 -6.45
CA GLU A 313 -18.50 -2.78 -6.65
C GLU A 313 -18.74 -3.48 -7.99
N PRO A 314 -18.71 -4.84 -8.04
CA PRO A 314 -18.87 -5.57 -9.29
C PRO A 314 -20.15 -5.18 -10.03
N ALA A 315 -20.06 -5.06 -11.37
CA ALA A 315 -21.25 -4.89 -12.20
C ALA A 315 -22.21 -6.08 -11.97
N ARG A 316 -23.50 -5.78 -11.90
CA ARG A 316 -24.55 -6.78 -11.70
C ARG A 316 -24.78 -7.62 -12.96
#